data_cd55ca769b94646dc4eb0436cc666b5b
#
_entry.id   cd55ca769b94646dc4eb0436cc666b5b
#
_cell.length_a   1.000
_cell.length_b   1.000
_cell.length_c   1.000
_cell.angle_alpha   90.00
_cell.angle_beta   90.00
_cell.angle_gamma   90.00
#
_symmetry.space_group_name_H-M   'P 1'
#
loop_
_entity.id
_entity.type
_entity.pdbx_description
1 polymer ?
#
loop_
_entity_poly.entity_id
_entity_poly.type
_entity_poly.pdbx_seq_one_letter_code
_entity_poly.pdbx_strand_id
1 'polypeptide(L)'
;MAELKTKQNEDDVHEFIHAFAATEQKKKDSFELLRLMQDVTGFEPKMWGSSIIGFGKYHYKSERSRQEGDWMLVGFSPRKAAISLYVYSGCQGQEELLKELGKFKMGKACIYVKKLSDINQEILKKLIKSTIEFLQSKHGTMQ
;
A
#
# COMPACT_ATOMS: atom_id res chain seq x y z
N MET A 1 -8.07 1.53 25.57
CA MET A 1 -7.50 0.88 24.38
C MET A 1 -7.06 1.93 23.38
N ALA A 2 -5.86 1.80 22.87
CA ALA A 2 -5.37 2.76 21.90
C ALA A 2 -6.02 2.53 20.53
N GLU A 3 -6.54 3.58 19.95
CA GLU A 3 -7.06 3.53 18.59
C GLU A 3 -5.98 3.91 17.59
N LEU A 4 -6.06 3.35 16.40
CA LEU A 4 -5.19 3.77 15.32
C LEU A 4 -5.50 5.22 14.95
N LYS A 5 -4.46 6.01 14.77
CA LYS A 5 -4.61 7.38 14.30
C LYS A 5 -5.01 7.42 12.83
N THR A 6 -4.57 6.44 12.05
CA THR A 6 -4.88 6.35 10.63
C THR A 6 -6.05 5.40 10.43
N LYS A 7 -7.14 5.90 9.89
CA LYS A 7 -8.35 5.12 9.63
C LYS A 7 -8.84 5.38 8.23
N GLN A 8 -9.57 4.40 7.67
CA GLN A 8 -10.25 4.57 6.40
C GLN A 8 -11.30 5.69 6.50
N ASN A 9 -11.43 6.50 5.45
CA ASN A 9 -12.42 7.55 5.37
C ASN A 9 -12.99 7.67 3.96
N GLU A 10 -13.94 8.58 3.77
CA GLU A 10 -14.66 8.73 2.51
C GLU A 10 -14.13 9.87 1.63
N ASP A 11 -12.96 10.40 1.93
CA ASP A 11 -12.38 11.47 1.13
C ASP A 11 -12.13 11.00 -0.31
N ASP A 12 -12.19 11.94 -1.25
CA ASP A 12 -12.03 11.63 -2.67
C ASP A 12 -10.56 11.36 -3.01
N VAL A 13 -10.29 10.14 -3.48
CA VAL A 13 -8.94 9.70 -3.81
C VAL A 13 -8.35 10.49 -4.97
N HIS A 14 -9.14 10.79 -5.99
CA HIS A 14 -8.65 11.52 -7.16
C HIS A 14 -8.31 12.97 -6.80
N GLU A 15 -9.15 13.62 -6.01
CA GLU A 15 -8.87 14.98 -5.54
C GLU A 15 -7.62 14.99 -4.68
N PHE A 16 -7.46 13.97 -3.83
CA PHE A 16 -6.26 13.85 -3.01
C PHE A 16 -5.00 13.81 -3.86
N ILE A 17 -4.99 12.98 -4.91
CA ILE A 17 -3.82 12.85 -5.77
C ILE A 17 -3.49 14.20 -6.43
N HIS A 18 -4.49 14.90 -6.96
CA HIS A 18 -4.28 16.21 -7.60
C HIS A 18 -3.73 17.25 -6.62
N ALA A 19 -4.19 17.22 -5.38
CA ALA A 19 -3.77 18.19 -4.38
C ALA A 19 -2.43 17.85 -3.73
N PHE A 20 -2.17 16.57 -3.53
CA PHE A 20 -1.05 16.12 -2.72
C PHE A 20 0.23 15.80 -3.51
N ALA A 21 0.10 15.26 -4.71
CA ALA A 21 1.26 14.89 -5.52
C ALA A 21 2.01 16.15 -5.97
N ALA A 22 3.29 16.21 -5.66
CA ALA A 22 4.08 17.44 -5.83
C ALA A 22 4.45 17.77 -7.28
N THR A 23 4.46 16.77 -8.16
CA THR A 23 4.87 16.95 -9.57
C THR A 23 3.90 16.26 -10.51
N GLU A 24 3.92 16.64 -11.78
CA GLU A 24 3.11 15.95 -12.79
C GLU A 24 3.51 14.49 -12.93
N GLN A 25 4.80 14.18 -12.79
CA GLN A 25 5.28 12.80 -12.82
C GLN A 25 4.67 11.98 -11.68
N LYS A 26 4.64 12.53 -10.47
CA LYS A 26 4.03 11.85 -9.33
C LYS A 26 2.53 11.66 -9.50
N LYS A 27 1.84 12.63 -10.09
CA LYS A 27 0.42 12.49 -10.39
C LYS A 27 0.18 11.34 -11.35
N LYS A 28 0.95 11.30 -12.43
CA LYS A 28 0.85 10.25 -13.44
C LYS A 28 1.13 8.88 -12.83
N ASP A 29 2.20 8.77 -12.07
CA ASP A 29 2.58 7.52 -11.41
C ASP A 29 1.52 7.09 -10.41
N SER A 30 0.92 8.05 -9.69
CA SER A 30 -0.13 7.76 -8.72
C SER A 30 -1.37 7.20 -9.38
N PHE A 31 -1.78 7.76 -10.52
CA PHE A 31 -2.95 7.24 -11.25
C PHE A 31 -2.67 5.87 -11.86
N GLU A 32 -1.44 5.61 -12.30
CA GLU A 32 -1.05 4.29 -12.77
C GLU A 32 -1.08 3.25 -11.65
N LEU A 33 -0.55 3.61 -10.48
CA LEU A 33 -0.60 2.75 -9.30
C LEU A 33 -2.03 2.48 -8.86
N LEU A 34 -2.86 3.51 -8.90
CA LEU A 34 -4.27 3.39 -8.57
C LEU A 34 -4.95 2.32 -9.42
N ARG A 35 -4.75 2.41 -10.73
CA ARG A 35 -5.30 1.43 -11.67
C ARG A 35 -4.71 0.05 -11.46
N LEU A 36 -3.39 -0.04 -11.34
CA LEU A 36 -2.69 -1.31 -11.18
C LEU A 36 -3.17 -2.04 -9.92
N MET A 37 -3.22 -1.34 -8.80
CA MET A 37 -3.64 -1.95 -7.54
C MET A 37 -5.11 -2.33 -7.56
N GLN A 38 -5.96 -1.51 -8.16
CA GLN A 38 -7.37 -1.83 -8.30
C GLN A 38 -7.58 -3.07 -9.16
N ASP A 39 -6.86 -3.17 -10.27
CA ASP A 39 -6.95 -4.32 -11.17
C ASP A 39 -6.45 -5.61 -10.50
N VAL A 40 -5.34 -5.53 -9.78
CA VAL A 40 -4.74 -6.70 -9.14
C VAL A 40 -5.55 -7.17 -7.94
N THR A 41 -6.05 -6.24 -7.13
CA THR A 41 -6.74 -6.57 -5.88
C THR A 41 -8.24 -6.80 -6.03
N GLY A 42 -8.85 -6.14 -7.00
CA GLY A 42 -10.30 -6.13 -7.15
C GLY A 42 -11.02 -5.24 -6.13
N PHE A 43 -10.28 -4.52 -5.30
CA PHE A 43 -10.85 -3.62 -4.31
C PHE A 43 -10.85 -2.19 -4.78
N GLU A 44 -11.82 -1.40 -4.32
CA GLU A 44 -11.85 0.03 -4.62
C GLU A 44 -10.85 0.78 -3.74
N PRO A 45 -10.22 1.83 -4.28
CA PRO A 45 -9.31 2.65 -3.49
C PRO A 45 -10.07 3.48 -2.45
N LYS A 46 -9.51 3.57 -1.26
CA LYS A 46 -10.07 4.38 -0.17
C LYS A 46 -8.95 5.16 0.49
N MET A 47 -9.28 6.33 1.02
CA MET A 47 -8.30 7.09 1.80
C MET A 47 -8.15 6.51 3.19
N TRP A 48 -6.90 6.45 3.64
CA TRP A 48 -6.55 6.06 5.01
C TRP A 48 -5.75 7.19 5.63
N GLY A 49 -6.36 7.87 6.57
CA GLY A 49 -5.76 9.08 7.12
C GLY A 49 -5.75 10.20 6.09
N SER A 50 -4.76 11.06 6.14
CA SER A 50 -4.68 12.25 5.30
C SER A 50 -3.81 12.09 4.05
N SER A 51 -3.07 10.98 3.91
CA SER A 51 -2.07 10.89 2.85
C SER A 51 -1.85 9.49 2.27
N ILE A 52 -2.65 8.50 2.65
CA ILE A 52 -2.48 7.12 2.19
C ILE A 52 -3.71 6.67 1.42
N ILE A 53 -3.48 6.04 0.27
CA ILE A 53 -4.52 5.40 -0.52
C ILE A 53 -4.39 3.91 -0.29
N GLY A 54 -5.45 3.26 0.20
CA GLY A 54 -5.42 1.84 0.51
C GLY A 54 -6.46 1.02 -0.22
N PHE A 55 -6.23 -0.28 -0.30
CA PHE A 55 -7.08 -1.23 -1.00
C PHE A 55 -7.37 -2.41 -0.09
N GLY A 56 -8.64 -2.66 0.14
CA GLY A 56 -9.06 -3.72 1.05
C GLY A 56 -8.74 -3.38 2.51
N LYS A 57 -9.09 -4.26 3.40
CA LYS A 57 -8.76 -4.08 4.81
C LYS A 57 -8.78 -5.42 5.54
N TYR A 58 -8.12 -5.45 6.68
CA TYR A 58 -8.14 -6.60 7.58
C TYR A 58 -8.19 -6.09 9.01
N HIS A 59 -8.65 -6.94 9.90
CA HIS A 59 -8.71 -6.62 11.33
C HIS A 59 -7.56 -7.30 12.03
N TYR A 60 -6.73 -6.54 12.73
CA TYR A 60 -5.65 -7.12 13.50
C TYR A 60 -5.92 -6.96 15.00
N LYS A 61 -5.37 -7.88 15.76
CA LYS A 61 -5.42 -7.84 17.21
C LYS A 61 -4.04 -8.20 17.75
N SER A 62 -3.43 -7.28 18.48
CA SER A 62 -2.11 -7.50 19.05
C SER A 62 -2.24 -8.18 20.42
N GLU A 63 -1.59 -9.32 20.58
CA GLU A 63 -1.59 -10.01 21.86
C GLU A 63 -0.77 -9.28 22.92
N ARG A 64 0.23 -8.53 22.49
CA ARG A 64 1.16 -7.87 23.41
C ARG A 64 0.69 -6.50 23.90
N SER A 65 -0.02 -5.73 23.08
CA SER A 65 -0.32 -4.34 23.39
C SER A 65 -1.79 -4.04 23.53
N ARG A 66 -2.67 -5.00 23.41
CA ARG A 66 -4.12 -4.81 23.42
C ARG A 66 -4.61 -3.88 22.32
N GLN A 67 -3.75 -3.60 21.34
CA GLN A 67 -4.18 -2.82 20.19
C GLN A 67 -4.93 -3.70 19.22
N GLU A 68 -6.03 -3.18 18.70
CA GLU A 68 -6.74 -3.83 17.62
C GLU A 68 -7.35 -2.77 16.74
N GLY A 69 -7.60 -3.10 15.50
CA GLY A 69 -8.18 -2.17 14.57
C GLY A 69 -8.12 -2.70 13.15
N ASP A 70 -8.55 -1.86 12.23
CA ASP A 70 -8.54 -2.19 10.82
C ASP A 70 -7.36 -1.51 10.15
N TRP A 71 -6.77 -2.19 9.17
CA TRP A 71 -5.70 -1.64 8.35
C TRP A 71 -5.89 -2.10 6.92
N MET A 72 -5.38 -1.33 5.98
CA MET A 72 -5.45 -1.69 4.56
C MET A 72 -4.59 -2.91 4.27
N LEU A 73 -5.00 -3.71 3.28
CA LEU A 73 -4.20 -4.85 2.84
C LEU A 73 -2.95 -4.37 2.10
N VAL A 74 -3.12 -3.48 1.15
CA VAL A 74 -2.02 -2.85 0.42
C VAL A 74 -2.39 -1.40 0.14
N GLY A 75 -1.41 -0.59 -0.23
CA GLY A 75 -1.68 0.80 -0.55
C GLY A 75 -0.42 1.56 -0.91
N PHE A 76 -0.57 2.86 -1.10
CA PHE A 76 0.56 3.73 -1.40
C PHE A 76 0.30 5.16 -0.97
N SER A 77 1.37 5.94 -0.86
CA SER A 77 1.30 7.38 -0.58
C SER A 77 2.30 8.12 -1.46
N PRO A 78 1.84 9.04 -2.32
CA PRO A 78 2.73 9.79 -3.22
C PRO A 78 3.40 10.97 -2.49
N ARG A 79 4.26 10.66 -1.53
CA ARG A 79 4.92 11.67 -0.71
C ARG A 79 5.95 12.45 -1.53
N LYS A 80 6.31 13.63 -1.03
CA LYS A 80 7.20 14.55 -1.73
C LYS A 80 8.57 13.93 -2.05
N ALA A 81 9.17 13.26 -1.11
CA ALA A 81 10.51 12.68 -1.28
C ALA A 81 10.50 11.41 -2.14
N ALA A 82 9.44 10.60 -2.02
CA ALA A 82 9.32 9.34 -2.75
C ALA A 82 7.90 8.81 -2.59
N ILE A 83 7.53 7.89 -3.48
CA ILE A 83 6.26 7.19 -3.35
C ILE A 83 6.49 6.05 -2.35
N SER A 84 5.69 6.03 -1.29
CA SER A 84 5.72 4.94 -0.31
C SER A 84 4.76 3.85 -0.75
N LEU A 85 5.26 2.63 -0.90
CA LEU A 85 4.45 1.48 -1.31
C LEU A 85 4.27 0.55 -0.10
N TYR A 86 3.03 0.37 0.31
CA TYR A 86 2.69 -0.51 1.43
C TYR A 86 2.26 -1.86 0.86
N VAL A 87 3.24 -2.60 0.34
CA VAL A 87 3.02 -3.85 -0.40
C VAL A 87 3.92 -4.97 0.10
N TYR A 88 4.60 -4.77 1.22
CA TYR A 88 5.56 -5.73 1.75
C TYR A 88 5.10 -6.25 3.11
N SER A 89 5.03 -7.57 3.24
CA SER A 89 4.62 -8.20 4.49
C SER A 89 5.75 -8.95 5.19
N GLY A 90 6.87 -9.16 4.50
CA GLY A 90 7.98 -9.93 5.02
C GLY A 90 7.76 -11.45 4.98
N CYS A 91 6.71 -11.90 4.30
CA CYS A 91 6.45 -13.33 4.21
C CYS A 91 7.44 -14.02 3.28
N GLN A 92 7.47 -15.35 3.38
CA GLN A 92 8.39 -16.17 2.62
C GLN A 92 8.26 -15.92 1.11
N GLY A 93 9.40 -15.78 0.44
CA GLY A 93 9.44 -15.58 -1.00
C GLY A 93 9.50 -14.14 -1.44
N GLN A 94 9.15 -13.19 -0.57
CA GLN A 94 9.16 -11.78 -0.97
C GLN A 94 10.56 -11.22 -1.17
N GLU A 95 11.55 -11.73 -0.46
CA GLU A 95 12.94 -11.29 -0.65
C GLU A 95 13.42 -11.57 -2.08
N GLU A 96 13.02 -12.69 -2.63
CA GLU A 96 13.38 -13.03 -4.02
C GLU A 96 12.73 -12.08 -5.01
N LEU A 97 11.47 -11.70 -4.75
CA LEU A 97 10.77 -10.72 -5.58
C LEU A 97 11.45 -9.36 -5.50
N LEU A 98 11.89 -8.95 -4.32
CA LEU A 98 12.56 -7.67 -4.15
C LEU A 98 13.84 -7.57 -4.97
N LYS A 99 14.56 -8.66 -5.13
CA LYS A 99 15.79 -8.69 -5.93
C LYS A 99 15.54 -8.35 -7.40
N GLU A 100 14.32 -8.62 -7.88
CA GLU A 100 13.94 -8.37 -9.27
C GLU A 100 13.09 -7.12 -9.45
N LEU A 101 12.76 -6.42 -8.36
CA LEU A 101 11.86 -5.29 -8.41
C LEU A 101 12.46 -4.06 -9.11
N GLY A 102 13.72 -3.76 -8.87
CA GLY A 102 14.38 -2.60 -9.48
C GLY A 102 14.98 -1.67 -8.45
N LYS A 103 14.86 -0.37 -8.68
CA LYS A 103 15.44 0.66 -7.79
C LYS A 103 14.44 1.07 -6.72
N PHE A 104 14.77 0.81 -5.48
CA PHE A 104 13.92 1.16 -4.34
C PHE A 104 14.76 1.22 -3.07
N LYS A 105 14.17 1.78 -2.01
CA LYS A 105 14.74 1.74 -0.67
C LYS A 105 13.74 1.06 0.26
N MET A 106 14.25 0.25 1.18
CA MET A 106 13.40 -0.41 2.16
C MET A 106 13.17 0.48 3.38
N GLY A 107 11.91 0.58 3.80
CA GLY A 107 11.55 1.09 5.09
C GLY A 107 11.20 -0.06 6.02
N LYS A 108 10.63 0.23 7.18
CA LYS A 108 10.24 -0.82 8.13
C LYS A 108 9.09 -1.68 7.63
N ALA A 109 8.10 -1.04 7.04
CA ALA A 109 6.89 -1.73 6.57
C ALA A 109 6.48 -1.29 5.17
N CYS A 110 7.35 -0.59 4.46
CA CYS A 110 7.04 -0.08 3.14
C CYS A 110 8.28 0.01 2.28
N ILE A 111 8.05 0.21 1.00
CA ILE A 111 9.10 0.34 -0.02
C ILE A 111 9.02 1.76 -0.57
N TYR A 112 10.14 2.42 -0.72
CA TYR A 112 10.20 3.78 -1.26
C TYR A 112 10.72 3.77 -2.69
N VAL A 113 9.97 4.39 -3.61
CA VAL A 113 10.32 4.49 -5.04
C VAL A 113 10.22 5.94 -5.48
N LYS A 114 11.17 6.41 -6.25
CA LYS A 114 11.13 7.78 -6.76
C LYS A 114 10.18 7.89 -7.95
N LYS A 115 10.23 6.93 -8.85
CA LYS A 115 9.38 6.87 -10.05
C LYS A 115 8.88 5.45 -10.25
N LEU A 116 7.66 5.32 -10.74
CA LEU A 116 7.11 4.01 -11.02
C LEU A 116 7.94 3.26 -12.08
N SER A 117 8.52 3.99 -13.03
CA SER A 117 9.37 3.40 -14.05
C SER A 117 10.68 2.81 -13.53
N ASP A 118 11.06 3.13 -12.29
CA ASP A 118 12.26 2.56 -11.68
C ASP A 118 12.09 1.11 -11.25
N ILE A 119 10.85 0.62 -11.20
CA ILE A 119 10.56 -0.73 -10.75
C ILE A 119 9.81 -1.53 -11.81
N ASN A 120 9.88 -2.86 -11.67
CA ASN A 120 9.19 -3.79 -12.56
C ASN A 120 7.75 -3.98 -12.06
N GLN A 121 6.78 -3.56 -12.86
CA GLN A 121 5.38 -3.62 -12.47
C GLN A 121 4.85 -5.05 -12.32
N GLU A 122 5.37 -6.00 -13.10
CA GLU A 122 4.96 -7.40 -12.96
C GLU A 122 5.41 -7.98 -11.63
N ILE A 123 6.61 -7.62 -11.19
CA ILE A 123 7.11 -8.03 -9.87
C ILE A 123 6.31 -7.34 -8.77
N LEU A 124 5.97 -6.07 -8.96
CA LEU A 124 5.13 -5.34 -8.02
C LEU A 124 3.77 -6.04 -7.83
N LYS A 125 3.16 -6.49 -8.92
CA LYS A 125 1.89 -7.23 -8.86
C LYS A 125 2.04 -8.52 -8.04
N LYS A 126 3.14 -9.22 -8.20
CA LYS A 126 3.41 -10.43 -7.42
C LYS A 126 3.56 -10.14 -5.93
N LEU A 127 4.24 -9.04 -5.60
CA LEU A 127 4.38 -8.59 -4.20
C LEU A 127 3.02 -8.26 -3.60
N ILE A 128 2.18 -7.55 -4.34
CA ILE A 128 0.84 -7.19 -3.88
C ILE A 128 0.02 -8.44 -3.58
N LYS A 129 0.00 -9.39 -4.51
CA LYS A 129 -0.75 -10.64 -4.33
C LYS A 129 -0.22 -11.44 -3.14
N SER A 130 1.09 -11.54 -3.01
CA SER A 130 1.74 -12.26 -1.93
C SER A 130 1.39 -11.64 -0.57
N THR A 131 1.41 -10.32 -0.48
CA THR A 131 1.06 -9.60 0.75
C THR A 131 -0.39 -9.83 1.13
N ILE A 132 -1.30 -9.74 0.17
CA ILE A 132 -2.73 -9.96 0.42
C ILE A 132 -2.99 -11.39 0.90
N GLU A 133 -2.42 -12.38 0.22
CA GLU A 133 -2.59 -13.78 0.61
C GLU A 133 -2.08 -14.03 2.02
N PHE A 134 -0.92 -13.48 2.35
CA PHE A 134 -0.34 -13.62 3.69
C PHE A 134 -1.23 -13.00 4.76
N LEU A 135 -1.68 -11.77 4.54
CA LEU A 135 -2.50 -11.06 5.51
C LEU A 135 -3.87 -11.71 5.68
N GLN A 136 -4.48 -12.16 4.61
CA GLN A 136 -5.77 -12.84 4.68
C GLN A 136 -5.64 -14.20 5.37
N SER A 137 -4.54 -14.91 5.15
CA SER A 137 -4.27 -16.18 5.82
C SER A 137 -4.07 -15.98 7.31
N LYS A 138 -3.39 -14.91 7.71
CA LYS A 138 -3.08 -14.65 9.12
C LYS A 138 -4.24 -14.03 9.89
N HIS A 139 -4.98 -13.11 9.25
CA HIS A 139 -6.01 -12.32 9.93
C HIS A 139 -7.43 -12.58 9.46
N GLY A 140 -7.61 -13.41 8.44
CA GLY A 140 -8.91 -13.66 7.84
C GLY A 140 -9.26 -12.59 6.80
N THR A 141 -10.32 -12.85 6.04
CA THR A 141 -10.77 -11.96 4.98
C THR A 141 -11.82 -10.99 5.53
N MET A 142 -11.64 -9.71 5.24
CA MET A 142 -12.55 -8.66 5.64
C MET A 142 -12.83 -7.78 4.44
N GLN A 143 -14.09 -7.66 4.07
CA GLN A 143 -14.47 -6.87 2.91
C GLN A 143 -15.30 -5.67 3.29
#